data_37018454e5c0ed2a5babe1afdfc73541
#
_entry.id   37018454e5c0ed2a5babe1afdfc73541
#
_cell.length_a   1.000
_cell.length_b   1.000
_cell.length_c   1.000
_cell.angle_alpha   90.00
_cell.angle_beta   90.00
_cell.angle_gamma   90.00
#
_symmetry.space_group_name_H-M   'P 1'
#
loop_
_entity.id
_entity.type
_entity.pdbx_description
1 polymer ?
#
loop_
_entity_poly.entity_id
_entity_poly.type
_entity_poly.pdbx_seq_one_letter_code
_entity_poly.pdbx_strand_id
1 'polypeptide(L)'
;MRRSALRIFYGPGTWYTSTGDMGEQVRQRHVPIIGKGEGVSSFVHIEDAAAATVAALRCAPGAYNIVDDDPSEQRVWLPAFARACGAPEPPQATEQQALATSGADPVYYATRLRGASNEKAKRELNFRPRPLEWLQTA
;
A
#
# COMPACT_ATOMS: atom_id res chain seq x y z
N MET A 1 0.39 19.73 12.72
CA MET A 1 1.23 18.69 12.12
C MET A 1 0.36 17.80 11.24
N ARG A 2 0.52 17.87 9.92
CA ARG A 2 -0.22 17.02 9.01
C ARG A 2 0.36 15.61 9.07
N ARG A 3 -0.43 14.66 9.50
CA ARG A 3 -0.07 13.24 9.38
C ARG A 3 -0.36 12.84 7.94
N SER A 4 0.68 12.71 7.13
CA SER A 4 0.52 12.19 5.80
C SER A 4 0.46 10.67 5.87
N ALA A 5 -0.70 10.11 5.53
CA ALA A 5 -0.85 8.68 5.33
C ALA A 5 -0.61 8.39 3.86
N LEU A 6 0.31 7.49 3.55
CA LEU A 6 0.51 7.01 2.18
C LEU A 6 -0.64 6.07 1.81
N ARG A 7 -1.30 6.39 0.71
CA ARG A 7 -2.38 5.57 0.16
C ARG A 7 -1.91 5.04 -1.17
N ILE A 8 -1.96 3.72 -1.33
CA ILE A 8 -1.42 3.05 -2.50
C ILE A 8 -2.54 2.40 -3.29
N PHE A 9 -2.71 2.82 -4.54
CA PHE A 9 -3.63 2.16 -5.46
C PHE A 9 -2.97 0.90 -6.03
N TYR A 10 -3.73 -0.18 -6.08
CA TYR A 10 -3.29 -1.40 -6.75
C TYR A 10 -4.38 -1.90 -7.72
N GLY A 11 -4.01 -2.85 -8.58
CA GLY A 11 -4.90 -3.41 -9.58
C GLY A 11 -4.58 -2.93 -10.99
N PRO A 12 -5.41 -3.28 -11.97
CA PRO A 12 -5.11 -3.04 -13.39
C PRO A 12 -4.81 -1.57 -13.69
N GLY A 13 -3.72 -1.32 -14.41
CA GLY A 13 -3.32 0.03 -14.82
C GLY A 13 -2.56 0.83 -13.76
N THR A 14 -2.31 0.27 -12.58
CA THR A 14 -1.53 0.92 -11.53
C THR A 14 -0.10 0.37 -11.51
N TRP A 15 0.78 1.04 -10.73
CA TRP A 15 2.15 0.55 -10.54
C TRP A 15 2.20 -0.76 -9.73
N TYR A 16 1.23 -0.97 -8.84
CA TYR A 16 1.17 -2.13 -7.95
C TYR A 16 0.31 -3.23 -8.55
N THR A 17 0.81 -3.81 -9.63
CA THR A 17 0.26 -4.99 -10.29
C THR A 17 1.43 -5.80 -10.87
N SER A 18 1.20 -7.06 -11.19
CA SER A 18 2.25 -7.93 -11.73
C SER A 18 2.86 -7.41 -13.02
N THR A 19 2.10 -6.67 -13.82
CA THR A 19 2.57 -6.07 -15.08
C THR A 19 2.99 -4.61 -14.92
N GLY A 20 2.87 -4.02 -13.73
CA GLY A 20 3.23 -2.64 -13.46
C GLY A 20 4.69 -2.49 -13.05
N ASP A 21 5.09 -1.25 -12.82
CA ASP A 21 6.47 -0.93 -12.46
C ASP A 21 6.93 -1.63 -11.19
N MET A 22 6.10 -1.64 -10.15
CA MET A 22 6.46 -2.30 -8.88
C MET A 22 6.58 -3.81 -9.03
N GLY A 23 5.78 -4.43 -9.90
CA GLY A 23 5.91 -5.84 -10.22
C GLY A 23 7.28 -6.15 -10.80
N GLU A 24 7.75 -5.32 -11.71
CA GLU A 24 9.09 -5.46 -12.28
C GLU A 24 10.18 -5.22 -11.26
N GLN A 25 10.03 -4.18 -10.42
CA GLN A 25 11.00 -3.88 -9.38
C GLN A 25 11.18 -5.04 -8.39
N VAL A 26 10.10 -5.69 -7.97
CA VAL A 26 10.21 -6.82 -7.04
C VAL A 26 10.82 -8.05 -7.72
N ARG A 27 10.54 -8.29 -9.01
CA ARG A 27 11.19 -9.37 -9.75
C ARG A 27 12.70 -9.18 -9.86
N GLN A 28 13.15 -7.94 -10.00
CA GLN A 28 14.57 -7.59 -10.05
C GLN A 28 15.20 -7.45 -8.67
N ARG A 29 14.44 -7.67 -7.60
CA ARG A 29 14.88 -7.55 -6.21
C ARG A 29 15.42 -6.16 -5.87
N HIS A 30 14.84 -5.12 -6.46
CA HIS A 30 15.22 -3.73 -6.19
C HIS A 30 14.49 -3.13 -4.99
N VAL A 31 13.51 -3.83 -4.42
CA VAL A 31 12.71 -3.33 -3.30
C VAL A 31 12.99 -4.19 -2.07
N PRO A 32 13.81 -3.71 -1.13
CA PRO A 32 14.12 -4.47 0.07
C PRO A 32 13.10 -4.25 1.19
N ILE A 33 13.02 -5.23 2.10
CA ILE A 33 12.44 -4.99 3.42
C ILE A 33 13.49 -4.21 4.21
N ILE A 34 13.13 -3.02 4.69
CA ILE A 34 14.07 -2.11 5.34
C ILE A 34 13.92 -2.24 6.86
N GLY A 35 15.02 -2.48 7.54
CA GLY A 35 15.03 -2.66 8.98
C GLY A 35 14.11 -3.81 9.39
N LYS A 36 13.20 -3.57 10.32
CA LYS A 36 12.19 -4.55 10.74
C LYS A 36 10.93 -4.57 9.88
N GLY A 37 10.82 -3.64 8.92
CA GLY A 37 9.65 -3.56 8.04
C GLY A 37 8.34 -3.31 8.78
N GLU A 38 8.34 -2.51 9.84
CA GLU A 38 7.18 -2.26 10.70
C GLU A 38 6.29 -1.10 10.23
N GLY A 39 6.72 -0.38 9.19
CA GLY A 39 5.90 0.67 8.60
C GLY A 39 4.65 0.09 7.95
N VAL A 40 3.50 0.70 8.22
CA VAL A 40 2.20 0.21 7.78
C VAL A 40 1.71 1.01 6.58
N SER A 41 1.50 0.34 5.46
CA SER A 41 0.93 0.95 4.26
C SER A 41 -0.55 0.58 4.13
N SER A 42 -1.32 1.52 3.59
CA SER A 42 -2.73 1.34 3.32
C SER A 42 -2.97 1.31 1.82
N PHE A 43 -3.67 0.28 1.36
CA PHE A 43 -3.93 0.03 -0.05
C PHE A 43 -5.41 0.17 -0.37
N VAL A 44 -5.74 0.36 -1.62
CA VAL A 44 -7.11 0.25 -2.13
C VAL A 44 -7.06 -0.20 -3.58
N HIS A 45 -7.94 -1.14 -3.94
CA HIS A 45 -8.08 -1.53 -5.33
C HIS A 45 -8.63 -0.35 -6.14
N ILE A 46 -8.08 -0.15 -7.34
CA ILE A 46 -8.44 1.01 -8.17
C ILE A 46 -9.93 1.09 -8.49
N GLU A 47 -10.59 -0.05 -8.66
CA GLU A 47 -12.04 -0.09 -8.90
C GLU A 47 -12.84 0.35 -7.68
N ASP A 48 -12.41 -0.04 -6.49
CA ASP A 48 -13.07 0.36 -5.24
C ASP A 48 -12.87 1.85 -4.98
N ALA A 49 -11.68 2.37 -5.31
CA ALA A 49 -11.42 3.81 -5.22
C ALA A 49 -12.30 4.60 -6.18
N ALA A 50 -12.50 4.11 -7.40
CA ALA A 50 -13.40 4.74 -8.37
C ALA A 50 -14.85 4.75 -7.88
N ALA A 51 -15.33 3.64 -7.32
CA ALA A 51 -16.68 3.57 -6.76
C ALA A 51 -16.89 4.54 -5.60
N ALA A 52 -15.89 4.66 -4.72
CA ALA A 52 -15.92 5.61 -3.62
C ALA A 52 -15.95 7.06 -4.11
N THR A 53 -15.22 7.36 -5.19
CA THR A 53 -15.21 8.69 -5.80
C THR A 53 -16.59 9.06 -6.33
N VAL A 54 -17.27 8.14 -7.01
CA VAL A 54 -18.64 8.35 -7.49
C VAL A 54 -19.60 8.58 -6.32
N ALA A 55 -19.50 7.77 -5.27
CA ALA A 55 -20.34 7.93 -4.08
C ALA A 55 -20.11 9.28 -3.39
N ALA A 56 -18.88 9.77 -3.36
CA ALA A 56 -18.54 11.04 -2.74
C ALA A 56 -19.19 12.25 -3.42
N LEU A 57 -19.53 12.15 -4.71
CA LEU A 57 -20.22 13.22 -5.44
C LEU A 57 -21.61 13.52 -4.89
N ARG A 58 -22.19 12.59 -4.16
CA ARG A 58 -23.56 12.70 -3.58
C ARG A 58 -23.54 13.00 -2.09
N CYS A 59 -22.38 13.20 -1.51
CA CYS A 59 -22.22 13.38 -0.08
C CYS A 59 -21.80 14.81 0.24
N ALA A 60 -21.93 15.20 1.52
CA ALA A 60 -21.46 16.49 1.98
C ALA A 60 -19.94 16.62 1.77
N PRO A 61 -19.43 17.83 1.50
CA PRO A 61 -18.00 18.05 1.37
C PRO A 61 -17.23 17.59 2.61
N GLY A 62 -16.07 16.97 2.39
CA GLY A 62 -15.24 16.50 3.48
C GLY A 62 -14.04 15.71 2.95
N ALA A 63 -13.18 15.32 3.87
CA ALA A 63 -12.02 14.49 3.57
C ALA A 63 -12.30 13.05 4.02
N TYR A 64 -11.98 12.10 3.13
CA TYR A 64 -12.16 10.67 3.37
C TYR A 64 -10.87 9.92 3.10
N ASN A 65 -10.57 8.95 3.94
CA ASN A 65 -9.49 7.99 3.67
C ASN A 65 -10.08 6.81 2.91
N ILE A 66 -9.78 6.75 1.62
CA ILE A 66 -10.25 5.66 0.74
C ILE A 66 -9.17 4.60 0.68
N VAL A 67 -9.20 3.70 1.65
CA VAL A 67 -8.25 2.59 1.79
C VAL A 67 -9.03 1.34 2.19
N ASP A 68 -8.45 0.16 1.94
CA ASP A 68 -9.10 -1.09 2.31
C ASP A 68 -8.99 -1.39 3.82
N ASP A 69 -9.51 -2.54 4.23
CA ASP A 69 -9.54 -2.94 5.64
C ASP A 69 -8.28 -3.68 6.08
N ASP A 70 -7.25 -3.76 5.23
CA ASP A 70 -6.04 -4.54 5.46
C ASP A 70 -4.75 -3.71 5.45
N PRO A 71 -4.65 -2.62 6.26
CA PRO A 71 -3.37 -1.93 6.39
C PRO A 71 -2.33 -2.94 6.89
N SER A 72 -1.16 -2.95 6.26
CA SER A 72 -0.18 -4.01 6.49
C SER A 72 1.22 -3.47 6.63
N GLU A 73 2.00 -4.10 7.51
CA GLU A 73 3.41 -3.79 7.66
C GLU A 73 4.19 -4.24 6.42
N GLN A 74 5.26 -3.52 6.08
CA GLN A 74 6.08 -3.84 4.91
C GLN A 74 6.57 -5.29 4.93
N ARG A 75 6.99 -5.78 6.09
CA ARG A 75 7.45 -7.17 6.25
C ARG A 75 6.38 -8.21 5.91
N VAL A 76 5.11 -7.81 5.88
CA VAL A 76 3.98 -8.68 5.53
C VAL A 76 3.54 -8.49 4.09
N TRP A 77 3.28 -7.23 3.66
CA TRP A 77 2.72 -7.02 2.33
C TRP A 77 3.75 -7.18 1.21
N LEU A 78 5.02 -6.80 1.45
CA LEU A 78 6.01 -6.85 0.37
C LEU A 78 6.33 -8.30 -0.06
N PRO A 79 6.56 -9.25 0.85
CA PRO A 79 6.68 -10.65 0.44
C PRO A 79 5.42 -11.20 -0.24
N ALA A 80 4.24 -10.83 0.23
CA ALA A 80 2.97 -11.26 -0.38
C ALA A 80 2.82 -10.73 -1.80
N PHE A 81 3.14 -9.45 -2.01
CA PHE A 81 3.13 -8.84 -3.34
C PHE A 81 4.15 -9.51 -4.27
N ALA A 82 5.36 -9.76 -3.76
CA ALA A 82 6.40 -10.46 -4.53
C ALA A 82 5.92 -11.84 -4.99
N ARG A 83 5.30 -12.62 -4.11
CA ARG A 83 4.72 -13.92 -4.47
C ARG A 83 3.64 -13.79 -5.53
N ALA A 84 2.76 -12.79 -5.39
CA ALA A 84 1.70 -12.54 -6.38
C ALA A 84 2.26 -12.17 -7.75
N CYS A 85 3.45 -11.57 -7.80
CA CYS A 85 4.13 -11.22 -9.06
C CYS A 85 5.04 -12.34 -9.59
N GLY A 86 5.09 -13.50 -8.93
CA GLY A 86 6.02 -14.58 -9.29
C GLY A 86 7.47 -14.19 -9.05
N ALA A 87 7.74 -13.28 -8.14
CA ALA A 87 9.08 -12.78 -7.85
C ALA A 87 9.74 -13.57 -6.72
N PRO A 88 11.09 -13.56 -6.65
CA PRO A 88 11.79 -14.15 -5.50
C PRO A 88 11.54 -13.34 -4.22
N GLU A 89 11.92 -13.91 -3.09
CA GLU A 89 11.80 -13.22 -1.80
C GLU A 89 12.51 -11.86 -1.84
N PRO A 90 11.90 -10.80 -1.28
CA PRO A 90 12.54 -9.50 -1.20
C PRO A 90 13.86 -9.56 -0.42
N PRO A 91 14.88 -8.80 -0.83
CA PRO A 91 16.12 -8.72 -0.05
C PRO A 91 15.89 -7.94 1.25
N GLN A 92 16.82 -8.07 2.17
CA GLN A 92 16.83 -7.33 3.43
C GLN A 92 17.86 -6.19 3.32
N ALA A 93 17.53 -5.04 3.86
CA ALA A 93 18.46 -3.92 3.98
C ALA A 93 18.34 -3.28 5.37
N THR A 94 19.46 -2.81 5.90
CA THR A 94 19.41 -2.00 7.12
C THR A 94 18.87 -0.60 6.78
N GLU A 95 18.38 0.12 7.78
CA GLU A 95 17.94 1.50 7.59
C GLU A 95 19.08 2.36 7.05
N GLN A 96 20.30 2.15 7.55
CA GLN A 96 21.47 2.89 7.10
C GLN A 96 21.79 2.64 5.63
N GLN A 97 21.77 1.37 5.21
CA GLN A 97 21.98 0.99 3.79
C GLN A 97 20.93 1.63 2.89
N ALA A 98 19.66 1.53 3.28
CA ALA A 98 18.55 2.05 2.50
C ALA A 98 18.58 3.58 2.45
N LEU A 99 18.96 4.24 3.53
CA LEU A 99 19.09 5.70 3.57
C LEU A 99 20.12 6.17 2.57
N ALA A 100 21.26 5.50 2.47
CA ALA A 100 22.31 5.83 1.53
C ALA A 100 21.92 5.59 0.07
N THR A 101 21.12 4.55 -0.19
CA THR A 101 20.76 4.11 -1.54
C THR A 101 19.48 4.77 -2.07
N SER A 102 18.47 4.94 -1.22
CA SER A 102 17.11 5.32 -1.63
C SER A 102 16.59 6.60 -0.99
N GLY A 103 17.29 7.11 0.01
CA GLY A 103 16.90 8.35 0.70
C GLY A 103 15.96 8.12 1.88
N ALA A 104 15.53 9.21 2.51
CA ALA A 104 14.78 9.20 3.75
C ALA A 104 13.33 8.72 3.61
N ASP A 105 12.66 9.05 2.48
CA ASP A 105 11.25 8.73 2.31
C ASP A 105 10.97 7.23 2.27
N PRO A 106 11.67 6.41 1.48
CA PRO A 106 11.46 4.97 1.51
C PRO A 106 11.74 4.34 2.87
N VAL A 107 12.75 4.84 3.59
CA VAL A 107 13.04 4.37 4.95
C VAL A 107 11.89 4.67 5.90
N TYR A 108 11.36 5.88 5.86
CA TYR A 108 10.21 6.27 6.69
C TYR A 108 8.99 5.41 6.38
N TYR A 109 8.68 5.22 5.10
CA TYR A 109 7.52 4.41 4.69
C TYR A 109 7.64 2.96 5.13
N ALA A 110 8.84 2.41 5.07
CA ALA A 110 9.09 1.02 5.43
C ALA A 110 9.15 0.77 6.94
N THR A 111 9.47 1.77 7.74
CA THR A 111 9.78 1.57 9.17
C THR A 111 8.86 2.30 10.13
N ARG A 112 8.26 3.42 9.73
CA ARG A 112 7.54 4.32 10.66
C ARG A 112 6.16 4.76 10.17
N LEU A 113 5.80 4.52 8.92
CA LEU A 113 4.52 4.93 8.39
C LEU A 113 3.39 4.26 9.18
N ARG A 114 2.30 4.99 9.38
CA ARG A 114 1.10 4.46 10.02
C ARG A 114 -0.02 4.34 8.99
N GLY A 115 -0.80 3.27 9.10
CA GLY A 115 -1.96 3.06 8.25
C GLY A 115 -3.05 4.10 8.49
N ALA A 116 -3.94 4.23 7.53
CA ALA A 116 -5.09 5.13 7.61
C ALA A 116 -6.35 4.35 8.00
N SER A 117 -7.27 5.01 8.70
CA SER A 117 -8.59 4.45 9.01
C SER A 117 -9.59 4.85 7.93
N ASN A 118 -10.40 3.90 7.47
CA ASN A 118 -11.47 4.13 6.51
C ASN A 118 -12.87 4.19 7.15
N GLU A 119 -12.95 4.28 8.47
CA GLU A 119 -14.22 4.23 9.20
C GLU A 119 -15.22 5.29 8.73
N LYS A 120 -14.75 6.52 8.50
CA LYS A 120 -15.59 7.60 8.01
C LYS A 120 -16.16 7.29 6.62
N ALA A 121 -15.34 6.78 5.72
CA ALA A 121 -15.76 6.41 4.37
C ALA A 121 -16.79 5.28 4.39
N LYS A 122 -16.60 4.27 5.22
CA LYS A 122 -17.56 3.17 5.39
C LYS A 122 -18.89 3.68 5.91
N ARG A 123 -18.88 4.59 6.88
CA ARG A 123 -20.08 5.12 7.51
C ARG A 123 -20.85 6.08 6.59
N GLU A 124 -20.14 6.98 5.91
CA GLU A 124 -20.77 8.08 5.17
C GLU A 124 -20.94 7.81 3.68
N LEU A 125 -20.06 6.99 3.08
CA LEU A 125 -20.11 6.65 1.66
C LEU A 125 -20.62 5.23 1.38
N ASN A 126 -20.94 4.47 2.43
CA ASN A 126 -21.24 3.05 2.32
C ASN A 126 -20.12 2.28 1.61
N PHE A 127 -18.88 2.70 1.86
CA PHE A 127 -17.69 2.15 1.24
C PHE A 127 -17.46 0.72 1.69
N ARG A 128 -17.33 -0.21 0.73
CA ARG A 128 -17.15 -1.64 1.00
C ARG A 128 -15.99 -2.15 0.16
N PRO A 129 -14.74 -1.92 0.60
CA PRO A 129 -13.59 -2.35 -0.19
C PRO A 129 -13.42 -3.86 -0.14
N ARG A 130 -12.91 -4.42 -1.24
CA ARG A 130 -12.46 -5.81 -1.24
C ARG A 130 -11.22 -5.96 -0.37
N PRO A 131 -10.96 -7.16 0.20
CA PRO A 131 -9.73 -7.44 0.92
C PRO A 131 -8.51 -7.22 0.02
N LEU A 132 -7.36 -6.93 0.61
CA LEU A 132 -6.12 -6.81 -0.14
C LEU A 132 -5.80 -8.16 -0.79
N GLU A 133 -5.85 -8.19 -2.11
CA GLU A 133 -5.83 -9.45 -2.87
C GLU A 133 -4.56 -10.27 -2.64
N TRP A 134 -3.41 -9.62 -2.49
CA TRP A 134 -2.14 -10.31 -2.30
C TRP A 134 -2.07 -11.12 -1.01
N LEU A 135 -2.80 -10.71 0.01
CA LEU A 135 -2.83 -11.42 1.29
C LEU A 135 -3.74 -12.65 1.24
N GLN A 136 -4.62 -12.72 0.24
CA GLN A 136 -5.58 -13.83 0.09
C GLN A 136 -5.02 -15.02 -0.67
N THR A 137 -3.91 -14.83 -1.39
CA THR A 137 -3.31 -15.86 -2.25
C THR A 137 -2.10 -16.56 -1.58
N ALA A 138 -2.02 -16.49 -0.29
CA ALA A 138 -0.92 -17.12 0.45
C ALA A 138 -1.04 -18.65 0.43
#